data_0c4657ac7bf4c030d0b0c3489c251be2
#
_entry.id   0c4657ac7bf4c030d0b0c3489c251be2
#
_cell.length_a   1.000
_cell.length_b   1.000
_cell.length_c   1.000
_cell.angle_alpha   90.00
_cell.angle_beta   90.00
_cell.angle_gamma   90.00
#
_symmetry.space_group_name_H-M   'P 1'
#
loop_
_entity.id
_entity.type
_entity.pdbx_description
1 polymer ?
#
loop_
_entity_poly.entity_id
_entity_poly.type
_entity_poly.pdbx_seq_one_letter_code
_entity_poly.pdbx_strand_id
1 'polypeptide(L)'
;THFSGCKGKIRSVNGLYEGMMDDAINVHGTYLKIVERIDDCTVRARYMHGQAWGFDWGYIGDRVQFVRSRTMELVGNPFVTEIKEVVECLDEHKDSASPLYGVSHVAKEFIIRFGDVLPPEVSGYEGYVVENLT
;
A
#
# COMPACT_ATOMS: atom_id res chain seq x y z
N THR A 1 7.51 -16.53 -9.19
CA THR A 1 7.39 -15.17 -9.74
C THR A 1 6.45 -14.35 -8.89
N HIS A 2 6.81 -13.10 -8.59
CA HIS A 2 6.09 -12.25 -7.67
C HIS A 2 5.71 -10.93 -8.37
N PHE A 3 4.42 -10.60 -8.35
CA PHE A 3 3.86 -9.34 -8.86
C PHE A 3 3.18 -8.62 -7.71
N SER A 4 3.81 -7.58 -7.20
CA SER A 4 3.32 -6.80 -6.06
C SER A 4 2.95 -5.39 -6.50
N GLY A 5 1.70 -4.98 -6.25
CA GLY A 5 1.21 -3.63 -6.56
C GLY A 5 1.29 -3.24 -8.04
N CYS A 6 1.30 -4.22 -8.94
CA CYS A 6 1.38 -3.97 -10.37
C CYS A 6 0.03 -3.51 -10.93
N LYS A 7 0.08 -2.59 -11.89
CA LYS A 7 -1.09 -2.15 -12.65
C LYS A 7 -1.08 -2.77 -14.05
N GLY A 8 -2.28 -2.93 -14.60
CA GLY A 8 -2.46 -3.42 -15.96
C GLY A 8 -2.72 -4.93 -16.02
N LYS A 9 -2.52 -5.51 -17.21
CA LYS A 9 -2.83 -6.90 -17.47
C LYS A 9 -1.61 -7.80 -17.31
N ILE A 10 -1.69 -8.73 -16.37
CA ILE A 10 -0.69 -9.79 -16.19
C ILE A 10 -1.22 -11.04 -16.90
N ARG A 11 -0.40 -11.64 -17.75
CA ARG A 11 -0.78 -12.82 -18.54
C ARG A 11 0.37 -13.83 -18.58
N SER A 12 0.08 -15.05 -18.14
CA SER A 12 0.97 -16.20 -18.34
C SER A 12 0.34 -17.15 -19.37
N VAL A 13 1.09 -17.54 -20.38
CA VAL A 13 0.60 -18.41 -21.46
C VAL A 13 1.57 -19.55 -21.66
N ASN A 14 1.06 -20.79 -21.62
CA ASN A 14 1.84 -22.03 -21.78
C ASN A 14 3.01 -22.12 -20.79
N GLY A 15 2.86 -21.53 -19.59
CA GLY A 15 3.87 -21.61 -18.54
C GLY A 15 3.93 -23.03 -17.94
N LEU A 16 5.15 -23.51 -17.67
CA LEU A 16 5.41 -24.74 -16.92
C LEU A 16 6.07 -24.36 -15.60
N TYR A 17 5.46 -24.79 -14.48
CA TYR A 17 5.93 -24.48 -13.13
C TYR A 17 6.09 -25.78 -12.34
N GLU A 18 7.32 -26.25 -12.18
CA GLU A 18 7.63 -27.53 -11.54
C GLU A 18 8.74 -27.37 -10.51
N GLY A 19 8.75 -28.23 -9.51
CA GLY A 19 9.80 -28.30 -8.50
C GLY A 19 9.92 -27.06 -7.61
N MET A 20 8.86 -26.29 -7.49
CA MET A 20 8.84 -25.07 -6.70
C MET A 20 8.76 -25.42 -5.21
N MET A 21 9.53 -24.70 -4.40
CA MET A 21 9.47 -24.79 -2.93
C MET A 21 8.51 -23.77 -2.33
N ASP A 22 7.99 -22.86 -3.14
CA ASP A 22 7.07 -21.79 -2.77
C ASP A 22 6.15 -21.50 -3.98
N ASP A 23 5.28 -20.50 -3.90
CA ASP A 23 4.35 -20.14 -4.95
C ASP A 23 5.04 -19.93 -6.32
N ALA A 24 4.55 -20.62 -7.32
CA ALA A 24 5.04 -20.47 -8.70
C ALA A 24 4.80 -19.05 -9.22
N ILE A 25 3.59 -18.53 -8.97
CA ILE A 25 3.19 -17.15 -9.26
C ILE A 25 2.43 -16.61 -8.05
N ASN A 26 2.91 -15.50 -7.50
CA ASN A 26 2.24 -14.74 -6.47
C ASN A 26 1.85 -13.37 -7.03
N VAL A 27 0.57 -13.04 -7.01
CA VAL A 27 0.04 -11.75 -7.48
C VAL A 27 -0.79 -11.14 -6.37
N HIS A 28 -0.37 -9.99 -5.88
CA HIS A 28 -1.12 -9.30 -4.83
C HIS A 28 -0.98 -7.78 -4.94
N GLY A 29 -1.98 -7.07 -4.42
CA GLY A 29 -1.90 -5.64 -4.20
C GLY A 29 -1.07 -5.29 -2.97
N THR A 30 -0.94 -4.00 -2.73
CA THR A 30 -0.36 -3.45 -1.51
C THR A 30 -1.41 -2.61 -0.81
N TYR A 31 -1.43 -2.70 0.51
CA TYR A 31 -2.32 -1.89 1.34
C TYR A 31 -1.51 -1.02 2.29
N LEU A 32 -2.13 0.07 2.73
CA LEU A 32 -1.59 0.94 3.77
C LEU A 32 -2.49 0.87 5.00
N LYS A 33 -1.89 0.81 6.17
CA LYS A 33 -2.61 1.00 7.42
C LYS A 33 -2.85 2.48 7.67
N ILE A 34 -4.09 2.85 8.00
CA ILE A 34 -4.42 4.21 8.44
C ILE A 34 -3.80 4.41 9.82
N VAL A 35 -2.92 5.40 9.95
CA VAL A 35 -2.26 5.74 11.21
C VAL A 35 -2.83 7.00 11.83
N GLU A 36 -3.41 7.89 11.01
CA GLU A 36 -4.01 9.14 11.47
C GLU A 36 -5.07 9.61 10.49
N ARG A 37 -6.19 10.11 11.01
CA ARG A 37 -7.15 10.91 10.26
C ARG A 37 -6.82 12.39 10.46
N ILE A 38 -6.40 13.07 9.39
CA ILE A 38 -5.97 14.46 9.45
C ILE A 38 -7.18 15.40 9.40
N ASP A 39 -8.10 15.14 8.46
CA ASP A 39 -9.37 15.85 8.32
C ASP A 39 -10.45 14.93 7.72
N ASP A 40 -11.60 15.48 7.34
CA ASP A 40 -12.75 14.72 6.84
C ASP A 40 -12.45 13.95 5.53
N CYS A 41 -11.48 14.40 4.77
CA CYS A 41 -11.12 13.83 3.46
C CYS A 41 -9.68 13.33 3.39
N THR A 42 -8.88 13.46 4.47
CA THR A 42 -7.43 13.24 4.42
C THR A 42 -6.98 12.32 5.53
N VAL A 43 -6.16 11.35 5.18
CA VAL A 43 -5.52 10.43 6.13
C VAL A 43 -4.00 10.41 5.93
N ARG A 44 -3.30 10.02 6.99
CA ARG A 44 -1.94 9.51 6.92
C ARG A 44 -2.01 7.99 6.97
N ALA A 45 -1.35 7.33 6.03
CA ALA A 45 -1.35 5.88 5.90
C ALA A 45 0.07 5.35 5.66
N ARG A 46 0.34 4.14 6.10
CA ARG A 46 1.69 3.58 6.20
C ARG A 46 1.76 2.17 5.64
N TYR A 47 2.85 1.86 4.92
CA TYR A 47 3.21 0.48 4.61
C TYR A 47 3.53 -0.30 5.87
N MET A 48 2.97 -1.51 5.98
CA MET A 48 3.16 -2.38 7.14
C MET A 48 4.28 -3.40 6.94
N HIS A 49 4.81 -3.54 5.73
CA HIS A 49 5.85 -4.50 5.41
C HIS A 49 7.04 -3.83 4.73
N GLY A 50 8.26 -4.14 5.20
CA GLY A 50 9.48 -3.51 4.71
C GLY A 50 9.75 -3.74 3.22
N GLN A 51 9.28 -4.83 2.64
CA GLN A 51 9.41 -5.10 1.21
C GLN A 51 8.57 -4.18 0.32
N ALA A 52 7.61 -3.46 0.90
CA ALA A 52 6.80 -2.48 0.17
C ALA A 52 7.35 -1.04 0.25
N TRP A 53 8.36 -0.80 1.06
CA TRP A 53 8.92 0.53 1.22
C TRP A 53 9.57 1.03 -0.08
N GLY A 54 9.32 2.29 -0.41
CA GLY A 54 9.87 2.94 -1.59
C GLY A 54 9.09 2.71 -2.90
N PHE A 55 8.03 1.90 -2.86
CA PHE A 55 7.13 1.79 -4.01
C PHE A 55 6.10 2.91 -4.03
N ASP A 56 5.72 3.32 -5.23
CA ASP A 56 4.56 4.18 -5.42
C ASP A 56 3.30 3.39 -5.07
N TRP A 57 2.54 3.87 -4.08
CA TRP A 57 1.31 3.19 -3.69
C TRP A 57 0.12 3.51 -4.59
N GLY A 58 0.06 4.72 -5.09
CA GLY A 58 -1.08 5.18 -5.87
C GLY A 58 -0.88 6.53 -6.53
N TYR A 59 -1.83 6.91 -7.35
CA TYR A 59 -1.82 8.14 -8.13
C TYR A 59 -3.16 8.87 -8.02
N ILE A 60 -3.16 10.16 -8.38
CA ILE A 60 -4.39 10.95 -8.47
C ILE A 60 -5.35 10.28 -9.47
N GLY A 61 -6.60 10.10 -9.06
CA GLY A 61 -7.64 9.44 -9.84
C GLY A 61 -7.78 7.94 -9.56
N ASP A 62 -6.85 7.33 -8.83
CA ASP A 62 -6.98 5.93 -8.43
C ASP A 62 -8.20 5.74 -7.51
N ARG A 63 -8.92 4.66 -7.75
CA ARG A 63 -10.00 4.24 -6.86
C ARG A 63 -9.42 3.35 -5.76
N VAL A 64 -9.81 3.62 -4.54
CA VAL A 64 -9.37 2.86 -3.36
C VAL A 64 -10.57 2.31 -2.59
N GLN A 65 -10.31 1.39 -1.66
CA GLN A 65 -11.30 0.96 -0.69
C GLN A 65 -10.71 0.97 0.71
N PHE A 66 -11.55 1.34 1.68
CA PHE A 66 -11.22 1.21 3.10
C PHE A 66 -11.79 -0.08 3.65
N VAL A 67 -10.97 -0.80 4.39
CA VAL A 67 -11.30 -2.11 4.97
C VAL A 67 -11.02 -2.09 6.46
N ARG A 68 -11.99 -2.55 7.24
CA ARG A 68 -11.79 -2.79 8.67
C ARG A 68 -10.97 -4.06 8.88
N SER A 69 -9.78 -3.94 9.44
CA SER A 69 -8.82 -5.05 9.54
C SER A 69 -9.34 -6.28 10.31
N ARG A 70 -10.21 -6.08 11.30
CA ARG A 70 -10.73 -7.17 12.14
C ARG A 70 -11.81 -8.01 11.45
N THR A 71 -12.64 -7.39 10.62
CA THR A 71 -13.85 -8.00 10.06
C THR A 71 -13.81 -8.13 8.56
N MET A 72 -12.84 -7.52 7.91
CA MET A 72 -12.75 -7.40 6.44
C MET A 72 -13.95 -6.67 5.82
N GLU A 73 -14.64 -5.87 6.61
CA GLU A 73 -15.77 -5.06 6.16
C GLU A 73 -15.29 -3.87 5.32
N LEU A 74 -15.92 -3.69 4.17
CA LEU A 74 -15.66 -2.56 3.29
C LEU A 74 -16.49 -1.36 3.74
N VAL A 75 -15.83 -0.21 3.95
CA VAL A 75 -16.50 0.99 4.49
C VAL A 75 -16.46 2.21 3.58
N GLY A 76 -15.97 2.08 2.37
CA GLY A 76 -15.96 3.16 1.39
C GLY A 76 -14.96 2.93 0.26
N ASN A 77 -15.19 3.59 -0.86
CA ASN A 77 -14.36 3.44 -2.06
C ASN A 77 -14.16 4.77 -2.81
N PRO A 78 -13.60 5.79 -2.17
CA PRO A 78 -13.40 7.09 -2.81
C PRO A 78 -12.28 7.07 -3.86
N PHE A 79 -12.17 8.16 -4.60
CA PHE A 79 -11.03 8.42 -5.48
C PHE A 79 -9.95 9.25 -4.76
N VAL A 80 -8.69 8.99 -5.09
CA VAL A 80 -7.55 9.79 -4.66
C VAL A 80 -7.54 11.11 -5.43
N THR A 81 -7.53 12.22 -4.72
CA THR A 81 -7.41 13.58 -5.29
C THR A 81 -6.05 14.20 -5.08
N GLU A 82 -5.35 13.79 -4.05
CA GLU A 82 -3.98 14.23 -3.77
C GLU A 82 -3.24 13.12 -3.00
N ILE A 83 -1.97 12.92 -3.31
CA ILE A 83 -1.10 12.00 -2.60
C ILE A 83 0.29 12.62 -2.46
N LYS A 84 0.83 12.56 -1.26
CA LYS A 84 2.16 13.05 -0.92
C LYS A 84 2.91 12.01 -0.12
N GLU A 85 4.10 11.68 -0.55
CA GLU A 85 5.00 10.81 0.19
C GLU A 85 5.58 11.51 1.43
N VAL A 86 5.67 10.75 2.51
CA VAL A 86 6.46 11.11 3.69
C VAL A 86 7.73 10.27 3.68
N VAL A 87 8.85 10.89 3.34
CA VAL A 87 10.13 10.21 3.18
C VAL A 87 10.88 10.21 4.50
N GLU A 88 11.36 9.03 4.91
CA GLU A 88 12.19 8.85 6.11
C GLU A 88 13.65 8.56 5.74
N CYS A 89 14.57 9.01 6.58
CA CYS A 89 15.98 8.65 6.48
C CYS A 89 16.19 7.22 7.03
N LEU A 90 16.91 6.39 6.28
CA LEU A 90 17.14 4.99 6.59
C LEU A 90 18.59 4.70 7.06
N ASP A 91 19.13 5.51 7.96
CA ASP A 91 20.48 5.30 8.51
C ASP A 91 20.64 3.93 9.19
N GLU A 92 19.55 3.32 9.63
CA GLU A 92 19.48 1.99 10.22
C GLU A 92 19.62 0.85 9.22
N HIS A 93 19.43 1.09 7.92
CA HIS A 93 19.52 0.08 6.86
C HIS A 93 20.90 0.00 6.21
N LYS A 94 21.95 -0.04 7.05
CA LYS A 94 23.33 -0.17 6.57
C LYS A 94 23.75 -1.64 6.38
N ASP A 95 22.92 -2.58 6.78
CA ASP A 95 23.18 -4.02 6.60
C ASP A 95 23.05 -4.39 5.11
N SER A 96 24.10 -5.01 4.55
CA SER A 96 24.13 -5.48 3.16
C SER A 96 23.08 -6.54 2.83
N ALA A 97 22.52 -7.22 3.83
CA ALA A 97 21.41 -8.17 3.68
C ALA A 97 20.04 -7.50 3.57
N SER A 98 19.93 -6.21 3.87
CA SER A 98 18.68 -5.46 3.73
C SER A 98 18.36 -5.20 2.27
N PRO A 99 17.10 -5.38 1.81
CA PRO A 99 16.69 -4.99 0.46
C PRO A 99 16.83 -3.47 0.21
N LEU A 100 16.97 -2.68 1.27
CA LEU A 100 17.16 -1.22 1.23
C LEU A 100 18.62 -0.81 1.41
N TYR A 101 19.56 -1.75 1.34
CA TYR A 101 20.97 -1.46 1.44
C TYR A 101 21.42 -0.41 0.41
N GLY A 102 22.05 0.64 0.89
CA GLY A 102 22.49 1.76 0.04
C GLY A 102 21.40 2.81 -0.23
N VAL A 103 20.16 2.60 0.18
CA VAL A 103 19.08 3.58 0.07
C VAL A 103 19.06 4.45 1.33
N SER A 104 19.27 5.76 1.16
CA SER A 104 19.30 6.70 2.29
C SER A 104 17.93 7.20 2.71
N HIS A 105 16.97 7.25 1.77
CA HIS A 105 15.62 7.76 1.99
C HIS A 105 14.61 6.92 1.23
N VAL A 106 13.51 6.55 1.90
CA VAL A 106 12.38 5.84 1.26
C VAL A 106 11.05 6.38 1.76
N ALA A 107 10.04 6.30 0.91
CA ALA A 107 8.66 6.54 1.30
C ALA A 107 8.12 5.33 2.07
N LYS A 108 7.75 5.52 3.32
CA LYS A 108 7.06 4.53 4.18
C LYS A 108 5.63 4.90 4.46
N GLU A 109 5.31 6.18 4.37
CA GLU A 109 4.01 6.75 4.66
C GLU A 109 3.58 7.70 3.54
N PHE A 110 2.27 7.89 3.47
CA PHE A 110 1.63 8.80 2.53
C PHE A 110 0.58 9.64 3.24
N ILE A 111 0.47 10.90 2.86
CA ILE A 111 -0.66 11.75 3.17
C ILE A 111 -1.56 11.73 1.92
N ILE A 112 -2.77 11.21 2.07
CA ILE A 112 -3.68 10.95 0.96
C ILE A 112 -4.99 11.70 1.20
N ARG A 113 -5.38 12.51 0.23
CA ARG A 113 -6.68 13.20 0.20
C ARG A 113 -7.59 12.52 -0.81
N PHE A 114 -8.86 12.42 -0.43
CA PHE A 114 -9.90 11.78 -1.23
C PHE A 114 -10.96 12.78 -1.66
N GLY A 115 -11.69 12.46 -2.72
CA GLY A 115 -12.73 13.33 -3.28
C GLY A 115 -14.01 13.41 -2.45
N ASP A 116 -14.22 12.43 -1.54
CA ASP A 116 -15.40 12.34 -0.70
C ASP A 116 -15.02 12.46 0.78
N VAL A 117 -15.98 12.87 1.60
CA VAL A 117 -15.87 12.79 3.06
C VAL A 117 -15.83 11.33 3.46
N LEU A 118 -14.80 10.96 4.22
CA LEU A 118 -14.61 9.60 4.67
C LEU A 118 -15.62 9.23 5.77
N PRO A 119 -16.01 7.94 5.86
CA PRO A 119 -16.83 7.46 6.96
C PRO A 119 -16.22 7.85 8.30
N PRO A 120 -17.04 8.29 9.29
CA PRO A 120 -16.53 8.77 10.59
C PRO A 120 -15.68 7.75 11.35
N GLU A 121 -15.94 6.46 11.14
CA GLU A 121 -15.21 5.36 11.77
C GLU A 121 -13.79 5.16 11.24
N VAL A 122 -13.49 5.62 10.03
CA VAL A 122 -12.13 5.48 9.45
C VAL A 122 -11.14 6.35 10.23
N SER A 123 -10.36 5.71 11.06
CA SER A 123 -9.37 6.35 11.92
C SER A 123 -8.18 5.41 12.19
N GLY A 124 -7.09 5.95 12.73
CA GLY A 124 -5.94 5.16 13.17
C GLY A 124 -6.22 4.26 14.36
N TYR A 125 -7.24 4.55 15.15
CA TYR A 125 -7.55 3.81 16.39
C TYR A 125 -8.14 2.43 16.15
N GLU A 126 -8.99 2.26 15.16
CA GLU A 126 -9.78 1.04 14.97
C GLU A 126 -9.17 0.04 13.98
N GLY A 127 -8.01 0.33 13.44
CA GLY A 127 -7.32 -0.59 12.55
C GLY A 127 -7.98 -0.70 11.17
N TYR A 128 -8.07 0.40 10.45
CA TYR A 128 -8.46 0.42 9.04
C TYR A 128 -7.24 0.36 8.14
N VAL A 129 -7.41 -0.30 7.02
CA VAL A 129 -6.47 -0.29 5.91
C VAL A 129 -7.11 0.32 4.68
N VAL A 130 -6.29 0.86 3.80
CA VAL A 130 -6.70 1.35 2.49
C VAL A 130 -5.98 0.55 1.42
N GLU A 131 -6.75 0.02 0.47
CA GLU A 131 -6.25 -0.75 -0.68
C GLU A 131 -6.48 0.03 -1.96
N ASN A 132 -5.52 -0.04 -2.88
CA ASN A 132 -5.66 0.53 -4.20
C ASN A 132 -6.32 -0.50 -5.13
N LEU A 133 -7.43 -0.11 -5.77
CA LEU A 133 -8.22 -0.97 -6.67
C LEU A 133 -7.84 -0.78 -8.15
N THR A 134 -6.95 0.15 -8.43
CA THR A 134 -6.50 0.44 -9.79
C THR A 134 -5.19 -0.29 -10.08
#